data_4ac6a0075d7d5dbfed2039928f556eca
#
_entry.id   4ac6a0075d7d5dbfed2039928f556eca
#
_cell.length_a   1.000
_cell.length_b   1.000
_cell.length_c   1.000
_cell.angle_alpha   90.00
_cell.angle_beta   90.00
_cell.angle_gamma   90.00
#
_symmetry.space_group_name_H-M   'P 1'
#
loop_
_entity.id
_entity.type
_entity.pdbx_description
1 polymer ?
#
loop_
_entity_poly.entity_id
_entity_poly.type
_entity_poly.pdbx_seq_one_letter_code
_entity_poly.pdbx_strand_id
1 'polypeptide(L)'
;MRLDLFVKDKLNISRQKAREIIEQGLVTIDNKIITKPSYNVNSDANISIGSTESILKYVGRGGYKLEKAIEFFNINLKNFVCIDIGASTGGFTDCMLQNGAKRVYAIDVGTDQLSHVLLDDKRVISWENTDIRNVTKEMFGNDVDFIGCDVSFISLTKILPEIKKLLKLNSFATVLIKPQFECGREFLNRSGIVKNPKVHRNVIKNIVQEANKTGLSVVGLTNSPIKGGDGNTEYLLYLKNESNPVNHISLDDIEILVKSQFED
;
A
#
# COMPACT_ATOMS: atom_id res chain seq x y z
N MET A 1 -11.25 -21.44 -23.15
CA MET A 1 -10.58 -20.18 -22.75
C MET A 1 -10.13 -20.27 -21.31
N ARG A 2 -9.03 -19.60 -20.89
CA ARG A 2 -8.62 -19.57 -19.46
C ARG A 2 -9.61 -18.73 -18.63
N LEU A 3 -9.87 -19.19 -17.40
CA LEU A 3 -10.82 -18.54 -16.50
C LEU A 3 -10.41 -17.10 -16.14
N ASP A 4 -9.10 -16.84 -15.92
CA ASP A 4 -8.61 -15.49 -15.63
C ASP A 4 -8.84 -14.49 -16.78
N LEU A 5 -8.80 -14.95 -18.01
CA LEU A 5 -9.12 -14.13 -19.19
C LEU A 5 -10.64 -13.91 -19.32
N PHE A 6 -11.43 -14.97 -19.09
CA PHE A 6 -12.89 -14.86 -19.12
C PHE A 6 -13.40 -13.85 -18.09
N VAL A 7 -12.96 -13.95 -16.82
CA VAL A 7 -13.39 -13.05 -15.74
C VAL A 7 -12.93 -11.62 -16.00
N LYS A 8 -11.68 -11.45 -16.50
CA LYS A 8 -11.16 -10.14 -16.92
C LYS A 8 -12.07 -9.46 -17.93
N ASP A 9 -12.42 -10.17 -18.99
CA ASP A 9 -13.21 -9.62 -20.10
C ASP A 9 -14.68 -9.42 -19.66
N LYS A 10 -15.25 -10.35 -18.89
CA LYS A 10 -16.63 -10.27 -18.39
C LYS A 10 -16.88 -9.08 -17.47
N LEU A 11 -15.91 -8.74 -16.60
CA LEU A 11 -16.01 -7.65 -15.62
C LEU A 11 -15.30 -6.36 -16.08
N ASN A 12 -14.63 -6.38 -17.23
CA ASN A 12 -13.81 -5.27 -17.74
C ASN A 12 -12.78 -4.76 -16.70
N ILE A 13 -12.02 -5.69 -16.14
CA ILE A 13 -11.01 -5.43 -15.09
C ILE A 13 -9.61 -5.91 -15.51
N SER A 14 -8.59 -5.57 -14.73
CA SER A 14 -7.25 -6.10 -14.97
C SER A 14 -7.20 -7.62 -14.75
N ARG A 15 -6.28 -8.32 -15.46
CA ARG A 15 -6.08 -9.76 -15.28
C ARG A 15 -5.68 -10.11 -13.84
N GLN A 16 -4.95 -9.23 -13.16
CA GLN A 16 -4.58 -9.43 -11.76
C GLN A 16 -5.82 -9.46 -10.85
N LYS A 17 -6.75 -8.51 -11.01
CA LYS A 17 -8.03 -8.50 -10.28
C LYS A 17 -8.89 -9.72 -10.59
N ALA A 18 -8.92 -10.14 -11.85
CA ALA A 18 -9.62 -11.37 -12.23
C ALA A 18 -9.06 -12.61 -11.53
N ARG A 19 -7.72 -12.71 -11.40
CA ARG A 19 -7.08 -13.79 -10.65
C ARG A 19 -7.45 -13.73 -9.16
N GLU A 20 -7.44 -12.57 -8.56
CA GLU A 20 -7.78 -12.35 -7.15
C GLU A 20 -9.24 -12.81 -6.85
N ILE A 21 -10.18 -12.45 -7.70
CA ILE A 21 -11.59 -12.89 -7.62
C ILE A 21 -11.71 -14.41 -7.66
N ILE A 22 -10.94 -15.06 -8.54
CA ILE A 22 -10.94 -16.52 -8.67
C ILE A 22 -10.30 -17.18 -7.46
N GLU A 23 -9.14 -16.70 -7.01
CA GLU A 23 -8.39 -17.24 -5.88
C GLU A 23 -9.15 -17.13 -4.55
N GLN A 24 -10.03 -16.13 -4.43
CA GLN A 24 -10.95 -15.99 -3.29
C GLN A 24 -12.21 -16.86 -3.37
N GLY A 25 -12.33 -17.68 -4.42
CA GLY A 25 -13.45 -18.61 -4.54
C GLY A 25 -14.78 -17.96 -4.93
N LEU A 26 -14.75 -16.75 -5.50
CA LEU A 26 -15.97 -16.03 -5.92
C LEU A 26 -16.48 -16.48 -7.30
N VAL A 27 -15.81 -17.41 -7.95
CA VAL A 27 -16.21 -17.93 -9.25
C VAL A 27 -16.64 -19.38 -9.13
N THR A 28 -17.84 -19.68 -9.60
CA THR A 28 -18.34 -21.04 -9.72
C THR A 28 -18.52 -21.42 -11.17
N ILE A 29 -18.19 -22.67 -11.50
CA ILE A 29 -18.45 -23.28 -12.79
C ILE A 29 -19.28 -24.55 -12.55
N ASP A 30 -20.45 -24.63 -13.17
CA ASP A 30 -21.39 -25.73 -12.98
C ASP A 30 -21.66 -26.03 -11.49
N ASN A 31 -21.87 -24.97 -10.69
CA ASN A 31 -22.08 -24.98 -9.24
C ASN A 31 -20.87 -25.43 -8.39
N LYS A 32 -19.67 -25.53 -8.97
CA LYS A 32 -18.43 -25.83 -8.22
C LYS A 32 -17.56 -24.61 -8.12
N ILE A 33 -17.08 -24.29 -6.92
CA ILE A 33 -16.13 -23.20 -6.69
C ILE A 33 -14.80 -23.56 -7.37
N ILE A 34 -14.29 -22.65 -8.19
CA ILE A 34 -13.00 -22.77 -8.87
C ILE A 34 -12.06 -21.68 -8.35
N THR A 35 -10.95 -22.09 -7.76
CA THR A 35 -9.91 -21.17 -7.23
C THR A 35 -8.65 -21.10 -8.08
N LYS A 36 -8.60 -21.86 -9.20
CA LYS A 36 -7.43 -21.89 -10.08
C LYS A 36 -7.60 -20.95 -11.27
N PRO A 37 -6.84 -19.81 -11.36
CA PRO A 37 -7.00 -18.84 -12.44
C PRO A 37 -6.73 -19.40 -13.84
N SER A 38 -5.85 -20.41 -13.93
CA SER A 38 -5.51 -21.07 -15.20
C SER A 38 -6.50 -22.18 -15.59
N TYR A 39 -7.61 -22.36 -14.88
CA TYR A 39 -8.64 -23.35 -15.25
C TYR A 39 -9.15 -23.08 -16.67
N ASN A 40 -9.27 -24.12 -17.47
CA ASN A 40 -9.81 -24.02 -18.83
C ASN A 40 -11.33 -24.16 -18.80
N VAL A 41 -12.01 -23.12 -19.24
CA VAL A 41 -13.47 -23.06 -19.31
C VAL A 41 -13.95 -23.60 -20.66
N ASN A 42 -14.90 -24.51 -20.65
CA ASN A 42 -15.60 -24.99 -21.86
C ASN A 42 -16.62 -23.93 -22.31
N SER A 43 -16.95 -23.94 -23.61
CA SER A 43 -17.91 -22.99 -24.21
C SER A 43 -19.30 -23.05 -23.56
N ASP A 44 -19.70 -24.21 -23.10
CA ASP A 44 -21.06 -24.47 -22.63
C ASP A 44 -21.17 -24.48 -21.09
N ALA A 45 -20.06 -24.14 -20.39
CA ALA A 45 -20.03 -24.11 -18.94
C ALA A 45 -20.87 -22.94 -18.37
N ASN A 46 -21.66 -23.24 -17.34
CA ASN A 46 -22.41 -22.22 -16.62
C ASN A 46 -21.51 -21.55 -15.57
N ILE A 47 -21.10 -20.30 -15.84
CA ILE A 47 -20.18 -19.55 -14.99
C ILE A 47 -20.97 -18.48 -14.21
N SER A 48 -20.86 -18.53 -12.88
CA SER A 48 -21.38 -17.50 -11.99
C SER A 48 -20.24 -16.82 -11.23
N ILE A 49 -20.34 -15.50 -11.07
CA ILE A 49 -19.41 -14.68 -10.29
C ILE A 49 -20.20 -14.06 -9.14
N GLY A 50 -19.74 -14.30 -7.92
CA GLY A 50 -20.33 -13.73 -6.70
C GLY A 50 -20.08 -12.22 -6.56
N SER A 51 -20.48 -11.64 -5.43
CA SER A 51 -20.23 -10.22 -5.15
C SER A 51 -18.74 -9.93 -5.11
N THR A 52 -18.32 -8.98 -5.92
CA THR A 52 -16.91 -8.55 -6.07
C THR A 52 -16.67 -7.16 -5.49
N GLU A 53 -17.64 -6.55 -4.83
CA GLU A 53 -17.57 -5.18 -4.33
C GLU A 53 -16.36 -4.96 -3.41
N SER A 54 -16.10 -5.90 -2.49
CA SER A 54 -14.95 -5.82 -1.59
C SER A 54 -13.61 -5.89 -2.31
N ILE A 55 -13.53 -6.54 -3.49
CA ILE A 55 -12.29 -6.67 -4.27
C ILE A 55 -12.15 -5.51 -5.26
N LEU A 56 -13.25 -4.96 -5.72
CA LEU A 56 -13.28 -3.90 -6.73
C LEU A 56 -13.34 -2.50 -6.13
N LYS A 57 -13.32 -2.37 -4.81
CA LYS A 57 -13.41 -1.07 -4.13
C LYS A 57 -12.34 -0.09 -4.58
N TYR A 58 -11.11 -0.55 -4.80
CA TYR A 58 -9.98 0.27 -5.24
C TYR A 58 -9.39 -0.23 -6.55
N VAL A 59 -8.78 0.68 -7.32
CA VAL A 59 -8.09 0.33 -8.57
C VAL A 59 -6.93 -0.66 -8.35
N GLY A 60 -6.35 -0.70 -7.14
CA GLY A 60 -5.25 -1.58 -6.76
C GLY A 60 -5.33 -2.04 -5.31
N ARG A 61 -4.71 -3.18 -4.98
CA ARG A 61 -4.71 -3.77 -3.62
C ARG A 61 -4.14 -2.85 -2.54
N GLY A 62 -3.23 -1.92 -2.94
CA GLY A 62 -2.68 -0.92 -2.02
C GLY A 62 -3.77 -0.13 -1.29
N GLY A 63 -4.91 0.14 -1.93
CA GLY A 63 -6.02 0.88 -1.32
C GLY A 63 -6.49 0.30 0.02
N TYR A 64 -6.56 -1.04 0.15
CA TYR A 64 -6.94 -1.70 1.42
C TYR A 64 -5.92 -1.49 2.53
N LYS A 65 -4.62 -1.35 2.18
CA LYS A 65 -3.57 -1.07 3.16
C LYS A 65 -3.75 0.33 3.76
N LEU A 66 -3.96 1.33 2.89
CA LEU A 66 -4.18 2.70 3.35
C LEU A 66 -5.52 2.85 4.07
N GLU A 67 -6.58 2.18 3.61
CA GLU A 67 -7.87 2.13 4.29
C GLU A 67 -7.71 1.63 5.74
N LYS A 68 -6.97 0.53 5.94
CA LYS A 68 -6.67 0.02 7.29
C LYS A 68 -5.97 1.07 8.15
N ALA A 69 -5.02 1.83 7.59
CA ALA A 69 -4.35 2.90 8.33
C ALA A 69 -5.33 4.04 8.68
N ILE A 70 -6.16 4.45 7.73
CA ILE A 70 -7.17 5.50 7.93
C ILE A 70 -8.13 5.13 9.05
N GLU A 71 -8.67 3.92 9.04
CA GLU A 71 -9.59 3.41 10.06
C GLU A 71 -8.88 3.25 11.42
N PHE A 72 -7.73 2.59 11.45
CA PHE A 72 -7.04 2.25 12.69
C PHE A 72 -6.49 3.47 13.41
N PHE A 73 -5.94 4.44 12.68
CA PHE A 73 -5.37 5.68 13.23
C PHE A 73 -6.36 6.84 13.23
N ASN A 74 -7.60 6.64 12.80
CA ASN A 74 -8.64 7.65 12.70
C ASN A 74 -8.20 8.90 11.89
N ILE A 75 -7.66 8.66 10.68
CA ILE A 75 -7.12 9.71 9.81
C ILE A 75 -8.27 10.33 9.01
N ASN A 76 -8.37 11.66 9.03
CA ASN A 76 -9.33 12.40 8.21
C ASN A 76 -8.59 13.09 7.06
N LEU A 77 -8.88 12.69 5.82
CA LEU A 77 -8.26 13.24 4.60
C LEU A 77 -9.13 14.29 3.89
N LYS A 78 -10.29 14.65 4.47
CA LYS A 78 -11.22 15.57 3.82
C LYS A 78 -10.57 16.93 3.54
N ASN A 79 -10.62 17.34 2.26
CA ASN A 79 -10.02 18.58 1.74
C ASN A 79 -8.49 18.65 1.81
N PHE A 80 -7.79 17.55 2.06
CA PHE A 80 -6.33 17.50 2.13
C PHE A 80 -5.69 17.51 0.73
N VAL A 81 -4.50 18.12 0.67
CA VAL A 81 -3.54 17.94 -0.42
C VAL A 81 -2.61 16.80 -0.02
N CYS A 82 -2.62 15.74 -0.81
CA CYS A 82 -1.94 14.49 -0.50
C CYS A 82 -0.85 14.18 -1.54
N ILE A 83 0.15 13.42 -1.11
CA ILE A 83 1.13 12.76 -1.99
C ILE A 83 0.99 11.24 -1.81
N ASP A 84 1.01 10.51 -2.93
CA ASP A 84 1.16 9.06 -2.99
C ASP A 84 2.55 8.74 -3.53
N ILE A 85 3.47 8.28 -2.67
CA ILE A 85 4.83 7.91 -3.05
C ILE A 85 4.89 6.42 -3.35
N GLY A 86 5.22 6.08 -4.61
CA GLY A 86 5.13 4.72 -5.13
C GLY A 86 3.71 4.38 -5.55
N ALA A 87 3.08 5.26 -6.32
CA ALA A 87 1.67 5.19 -6.66
C ALA A 87 1.29 3.93 -7.45
N SER A 88 2.18 3.42 -8.31
CA SER A 88 1.95 2.23 -9.16
C SER A 88 0.59 2.31 -9.86
N THR A 89 -0.32 1.34 -9.67
CA THR A 89 -1.67 1.38 -10.23
C THR A 89 -2.60 2.43 -9.61
N GLY A 90 -2.19 3.08 -8.51
CA GLY A 90 -2.94 4.14 -7.85
C GLY A 90 -3.83 3.69 -6.69
N GLY A 91 -3.51 2.57 -6.04
CA GLY A 91 -4.33 2.06 -4.93
C GLY A 91 -4.43 3.05 -3.77
N PHE A 92 -3.32 3.65 -3.34
CA PHE A 92 -3.33 4.68 -2.29
C PHE A 92 -4.01 5.97 -2.78
N THR A 93 -3.70 6.40 -4.01
CA THR A 93 -4.35 7.56 -4.65
C THR A 93 -5.86 7.44 -4.63
N ASP A 94 -6.41 6.31 -5.08
CA ASP A 94 -7.85 6.03 -5.10
C ASP A 94 -8.46 6.05 -3.69
N CYS A 95 -7.78 5.42 -2.73
CA CYS A 95 -8.21 5.44 -1.34
C CYS A 95 -8.24 6.87 -0.77
N MET A 96 -7.24 7.69 -1.03
CA MET A 96 -7.22 9.10 -0.61
C MET A 96 -8.38 9.89 -1.20
N LEU A 97 -8.66 9.72 -2.50
CA LEU A 97 -9.76 10.41 -3.20
C LEU A 97 -11.13 10.00 -2.66
N GLN A 98 -11.34 8.70 -2.39
CA GLN A 98 -12.58 8.18 -1.80
C GLN A 98 -12.78 8.68 -0.36
N ASN A 99 -11.70 8.98 0.38
CA ASN A 99 -11.73 9.59 1.70
C ASN A 99 -11.73 11.13 1.69
N GLY A 100 -12.00 11.74 0.53
CA GLY A 100 -12.29 13.17 0.41
C GLY A 100 -11.08 14.06 0.21
N ALA A 101 -9.93 13.52 -0.20
CA ALA A 101 -8.77 14.33 -0.57
C ALA A 101 -9.15 15.33 -1.68
N LYS A 102 -8.70 16.59 -1.51
CA LYS A 102 -8.91 17.66 -2.48
C LYS A 102 -8.03 17.48 -3.72
N ARG A 103 -6.83 16.97 -3.53
CA ARG A 103 -5.82 16.75 -4.57
C ARG A 103 -4.86 15.65 -4.14
N VAL A 104 -4.45 14.82 -5.10
CA VAL A 104 -3.43 13.80 -4.87
C VAL A 104 -2.36 13.90 -5.96
N TYR A 105 -1.11 14.06 -5.55
CA TYR A 105 0.05 13.92 -6.42
C TYR A 105 0.50 12.47 -6.38
N ALA A 106 0.27 11.74 -7.47
CA ALA A 106 0.65 10.35 -7.62
C ALA A 106 2.07 10.28 -8.24
N ILE A 107 3.06 9.90 -7.44
CA ILE A 107 4.48 9.92 -7.82
C ILE A 107 5.02 8.51 -7.90
N ASP A 108 5.58 8.14 -9.06
CA ASP A 108 6.20 6.84 -9.28
C ASP A 108 7.43 6.94 -10.17
N VAL A 109 8.42 6.09 -9.94
CA VAL A 109 9.61 5.95 -10.82
C VAL A 109 9.30 5.18 -12.10
N GLY A 110 8.23 4.41 -12.13
CA GLY A 110 7.72 3.70 -13.30
C GLY A 110 6.94 4.62 -14.24
N THR A 111 6.54 4.05 -15.38
CA THR A 111 5.74 4.74 -16.41
C THR A 111 4.55 3.88 -16.80
N ASP A 112 3.47 4.52 -17.25
CA ASP A 112 2.25 3.88 -17.76
C ASP A 112 1.61 2.88 -16.76
N GLN A 113 1.72 3.16 -15.45
CA GLN A 113 1.22 2.27 -14.41
C GLN A 113 -0.11 2.73 -13.82
N LEU A 114 -0.32 4.05 -13.71
CA LEU A 114 -1.49 4.61 -13.06
C LEU A 114 -2.76 4.26 -13.87
N SER A 115 -3.80 3.83 -13.15
CA SER A 115 -5.08 3.47 -13.77
C SER A 115 -5.68 4.64 -14.54
N HIS A 116 -6.21 4.40 -15.76
CA HIS A 116 -6.86 5.41 -16.58
C HIS A 116 -7.99 6.14 -15.86
N VAL A 117 -8.75 5.45 -15.02
CA VAL A 117 -9.81 6.07 -14.19
C VAL A 117 -9.26 7.19 -13.30
N LEU A 118 -8.02 7.03 -12.79
CA LEU A 118 -7.37 8.03 -11.96
C LEU A 118 -6.72 9.14 -12.79
N LEU A 119 -6.21 8.83 -13.99
CA LEU A 119 -5.67 9.83 -14.91
C LEU A 119 -6.76 10.80 -15.38
N ASP A 120 -8.01 10.35 -15.48
CA ASP A 120 -9.16 11.17 -15.87
C ASP A 120 -9.74 12.01 -14.70
N ASP A 121 -9.35 11.74 -13.44
CA ASP A 121 -9.82 12.51 -12.28
C ASP A 121 -9.02 13.81 -12.14
N LYS A 122 -9.70 14.96 -12.27
CA LYS A 122 -9.10 16.30 -12.18
C LYS A 122 -8.39 16.60 -10.84
N ARG A 123 -8.62 15.79 -9.81
CA ARG A 123 -7.97 15.91 -8.51
C ARG A 123 -6.61 15.22 -8.48
N VAL A 124 -6.30 14.37 -9.47
CA VAL A 124 -5.04 13.63 -9.57
C VAL A 124 -4.05 14.37 -10.46
N ILE A 125 -2.83 14.46 -9.99
CA ILE A 125 -1.68 14.93 -10.77
C ILE A 125 -0.67 13.80 -10.78
N SER A 126 -0.50 13.16 -11.94
CA SER A 126 0.43 12.05 -12.12
C SER A 126 1.82 12.57 -12.46
N TRP A 127 2.82 12.14 -11.69
CA TRP A 127 4.25 12.35 -11.94
C TRP A 127 4.95 11.01 -12.06
N GLU A 128 4.88 10.44 -13.25
CA GLU A 128 5.60 9.23 -13.61
C GLU A 128 7.08 9.51 -13.94
N ASN A 129 7.90 8.44 -13.97
CA ASN A 129 9.36 8.56 -14.15
C ASN A 129 9.99 9.57 -13.19
N THR A 130 9.46 9.66 -11.97
CA THR A 130 9.85 10.68 -10.99
C THR A 130 10.31 10.03 -9.70
N ASP A 131 11.58 10.25 -9.36
CA ASP A 131 12.12 9.85 -8.06
C ASP A 131 11.78 10.93 -7.02
N ILE A 132 11.14 10.54 -5.93
CA ILE A 132 10.74 11.44 -4.85
C ILE A 132 11.92 12.24 -4.28
N ARG A 133 13.15 11.73 -4.36
CA ARG A 133 14.35 12.40 -3.89
C ARG A 133 14.74 13.63 -4.72
N ASN A 134 14.17 13.76 -5.93
CA ASN A 134 14.35 14.91 -6.82
C ASN A 134 13.19 15.91 -6.73
N VAL A 135 12.21 15.66 -5.86
CA VAL A 135 11.01 16.49 -5.71
C VAL A 135 11.21 17.51 -4.58
N THR A 136 10.81 18.75 -4.82
CA THR A 136 10.89 19.82 -3.83
C THR A 136 9.52 20.34 -3.42
N LYS A 137 9.43 20.98 -2.25
CA LYS A 137 8.16 21.48 -1.70
C LYS A 137 7.49 22.51 -2.64
N GLU A 138 8.29 23.33 -3.31
CA GLU A 138 7.83 24.38 -4.21
C GLU A 138 7.05 23.84 -5.43
N MET A 139 7.34 22.59 -5.83
CA MET A 139 6.69 21.95 -6.98
C MET A 139 5.20 21.67 -6.73
N PHE A 140 4.75 21.63 -5.47
CA PHE A 140 3.34 21.35 -5.13
C PHE A 140 2.45 22.59 -5.13
N GLY A 141 3.03 23.79 -5.08
CA GLY A 141 2.30 25.07 -5.05
C GLY A 141 1.41 25.28 -3.82
N ASN A 142 1.31 24.29 -2.95
CA ASN A 142 0.54 24.30 -1.70
C ASN A 142 1.23 23.43 -0.65
N ASP A 143 0.91 23.65 0.61
CA ASP A 143 1.35 22.79 1.70
C ASP A 143 0.74 21.39 1.58
N VAL A 144 1.56 20.37 1.79
CA VAL A 144 1.16 18.97 1.78
C VAL A 144 0.62 18.58 3.16
N ASP A 145 -0.62 18.11 3.21
CA ASP A 145 -1.34 17.73 4.43
C ASP A 145 -1.10 16.28 4.82
N PHE A 146 -0.92 15.39 3.83
CA PHE A 146 -0.76 13.96 4.07
C PHE A 146 0.13 13.31 3.02
N ILE A 147 0.94 12.36 3.44
CA ILE A 147 1.74 11.52 2.54
C ILE A 147 1.44 10.05 2.82
N GLY A 148 1.01 9.32 1.79
CA GLY A 148 1.03 7.86 1.76
C GLY A 148 2.28 7.36 1.03
N CYS A 149 2.93 6.30 1.54
CA CYS A 149 4.14 5.77 0.93
C CYS A 149 4.12 4.24 0.91
N ASP A 150 4.09 3.66 -0.30
CA ASP A 150 4.14 2.22 -0.58
C ASP A 150 5.23 1.91 -1.62
N VAL A 151 6.50 2.13 -1.27
CA VAL A 151 7.65 1.91 -2.17
C VAL A 151 8.17 0.48 -2.11
N SER A 152 8.79 0.02 -3.21
CA SER A 152 9.44 -1.28 -3.34
C SER A 152 10.90 -1.12 -3.78
N PHE A 153 11.75 -2.08 -3.42
CA PHE A 153 13.16 -2.16 -3.82
C PHE A 153 14.04 -1.00 -3.33
N ILE A 154 13.58 -0.25 -2.36
CA ILE A 154 14.31 0.84 -1.69
C ILE A 154 13.98 0.81 -0.20
N SER A 155 14.97 1.13 0.64
CA SER A 155 14.73 1.27 2.08
C SER A 155 14.01 2.58 2.41
N LEU A 156 13.07 2.54 3.34
CA LEU A 156 12.39 3.70 3.89
C LEU A 156 13.36 4.71 4.50
N THR A 157 14.52 4.27 4.99
CA THR A 157 15.54 5.17 5.54
C THR A 157 15.99 6.25 4.55
N LYS A 158 15.89 5.97 3.23
CA LYS A 158 16.20 6.93 2.16
C LYS A 158 15.01 7.83 1.79
N ILE A 159 13.80 7.46 2.20
CA ILE A 159 12.56 8.16 1.86
C ILE A 159 12.08 9.05 3.01
N LEU A 160 12.29 8.62 4.26
CA LEU A 160 11.88 9.37 5.45
C LEU A 160 12.37 10.83 5.47
N PRO A 161 13.63 11.15 5.08
CA PRO A 161 14.08 12.54 4.99
C PRO A 161 13.27 13.38 3.99
N GLU A 162 12.85 12.77 2.86
CA GLU A 162 12.05 13.48 1.85
C GLU A 162 10.63 13.70 2.35
N ILE A 163 10.02 12.71 3.02
CA ILE A 163 8.73 12.88 3.69
C ILE A 163 8.78 14.05 4.67
N LYS A 164 9.82 14.13 5.50
CA LYS A 164 10.00 15.24 6.45
C LYS A 164 10.06 16.61 5.78
N LYS A 165 10.78 16.72 4.66
CA LYS A 165 10.92 17.98 3.91
C LYS A 165 9.60 18.42 3.27
N LEU A 166 8.83 17.47 2.73
CA LEU A 166 7.64 17.74 1.95
C LEU A 166 6.40 18.01 2.80
N LEU A 167 6.27 17.35 3.96
CA LEU A 167 5.15 17.56 4.87
C LEU A 167 5.19 18.94 5.53
N LYS A 168 4.07 19.64 5.56
CA LYS A 168 3.94 20.83 6.43
C LYS A 168 4.00 20.44 7.91
N LEU A 169 4.27 21.42 8.76
CA LEU A 169 4.26 21.22 10.22
C LEU A 169 2.86 20.78 10.70
N ASN A 170 2.82 19.86 11.66
CA ASN A 170 1.62 19.22 12.21
C ASN A 170 0.82 18.34 11.24
N SER A 171 1.38 18.00 10.11
CA SER A 171 0.80 17.06 9.15
C SER A 171 1.35 15.64 9.31
N PHE A 172 0.73 14.70 8.62
CA PHE A 172 0.89 13.28 8.87
C PHE A 172 1.34 12.50 7.63
N ALA A 173 1.99 11.36 7.86
CA ALA A 173 2.26 10.39 6.83
C ALA A 173 1.93 8.97 7.31
N THR A 174 1.56 8.11 6.37
CA THR A 174 1.51 6.65 6.56
C THR A 174 2.50 6.01 5.61
N VAL A 175 3.44 5.23 6.14
CA VAL A 175 4.43 4.51 5.34
C VAL A 175 4.30 3.01 5.55
N LEU A 176 4.50 2.25 4.48
CA LEU A 176 4.45 0.79 4.53
C LEU A 176 5.87 0.23 4.76
N ILE A 177 6.07 -0.40 5.91
CA ILE A 177 7.32 -1.11 6.22
C ILE A 177 7.25 -2.49 5.55
N LYS A 178 8.17 -2.76 4.65
CA LYS A 178 8.32 -4.02 3.94
C LYS A 178 9.60 -4.72 4.37
N PRO A 179 9.56 -5.68 5.30
CA PRO A 179 10.75 -6.31 5.85
C PRO A 179 11.71 -6.86 4.79
N GLN A 180 11.19 -7.35 3.68
CA GLN A 180 11.97 -7.88 2.57
C GLN A 180 12.87 -6.85 1.85
N PHE A 181 12.57 -5.55 1.97
CA PHE A 181 13.39 -4.48 1.40
C PHE A 181 14.24 -3.74 2.43
N GLU A 182 14.08 -4.09 3.71
CA GLU A 182 14.78 -3.47 4.83
C GLU A 182 15.85 -4.38 5.47
N CYS A 183 15.68 -5.69 5.38
CA CYS A 183 16.64 -6.67 5.88
C CYS A 183 17.69 -7.04 4.81
N GLY A 184 18.80 -7.66 5.21
CA GLY A 184 19.77 -8.23 4.30
C GLY A 184 19.23 -9.44 3.52
N ARG A 185 19.82 -9.72 2.36
CA ARG A 185 19.41 -10.86 1.49
C ARG A 185 19.51 -12.20 2.19
N GLU A 186 20.39 -12.34 3.16
CA GLU A 186 20.61 -13.54 3.98
C GLU A 186 19.39 -13.92 4.83
N PHE A 187 18.47 -12.99 5.09
CA PHE A 187 17.24 -13.22 5.84
C PHE A 187 16.05 -13.61 4.96
N LEU A 188 16.22 -13.61 3.65
CA LEU A 188 15.18 -14.00 2.69
C LEU A 188 15.25 -15.50 2.41
N ASN A 189 14.09 -16.16 2.37
CA ASN A 189 14.01 -17.51 1.83
C ASN A 189 14.13 -17.51 0.29
N ARG A 190 14.09 -18.69 -0.33
CA ARG A 190 14.17 -18.85 -1.81
C ARG A 190 13.07 -18.11 -2.58
N SER A 191 11.95 -17.81 -1.92
CA SER A 191 10.82 -17.06 -2.50
C SER A 191 10.84 -15.59 -2.15
N GLY A 192 11.92 -15.05 -1.56
CA GLY A 192 12.02 -13.64 -1.16
C GLY A 192 11.19 -13.26 0.08
N ILE A 193 10.80 -14.26 0.90
CA ILE A 193 9.95 -14.04 2.07
C ILE A 193 10.79 -14.04 3.36
N VAL A 194 10.56 -13.05 4.22
CA VAL A 194 11.10 -12.99 5.59
C VAL A 194 10.18 -13.77 6.51
N LYS A 195 10.65 -14.93 7.04
CA LYS A 195 9.87 -15.79 7.93
C LYS A 195 10.22 -15.64 9.40
N ASN A 196 11.37 -15.03 9.72
CA ASN A 196 11.86 -14.96 11.08
C ASN A 196 11.28 -13.75 11.84
N PRO A 197 10.48 -13.93 12.91
CA PRO A 197 9.88 -12.83 13.67
C PRO A 197 10.92 -11.85 14.25
N LYS A 198 12.13 -12.36 14.61
CA LYS A 198 13.20 -11.49 15.12
C LYS A 198 13.67 -10.49 14.08
N VAL A 199 13.68 -10.88 12.79
CA VAL A 199 14.05 -9.99 11.68
C VAL A 199 13.00 -8.89 11.52
N HIS A 200 11.71 -9.24 11.57
CA HIS A 200 10.61 -8.27 11.52
C HIS A 200 10.73 -7.24 12.64
N ARG A 201 10.97 -7.68 13.90
CA ARG A 201 11.16 -6.77 15.03
C ARG A 201 12.32 -5.81 14.83
N ASN A 202 13.47 -6.33 14.38
CA ASN A 202 14.66 -5.51 14.15
C ASN A 202 14.41 -4.47 13.03
N VAL A 203 13.76 -4.86 11.96
CA VAL A 203 13.39 -3.96 10.86
C VAL A 203 12.48 -2.85 11.36
N ILE A 204 11.38 -3.18 12.05
CA ILE A 204 10.45 -2.18 12.58
C ILE A 204 11.17 -1.22 13.53
N LYS A 205 11.97 -1.75 14.48
CA LYS A 205 12.75 -0.94 15.41
C LYS A 205 13.68 0.02 14.69
N ASN A 206 14.40 -0.44 13.66
CA ASN A 206 15.29 0.40 12.88
C ASN A 206 14.54 1.53 12.17
N ILE A 207 13.40 1.25 11.52
CA ILE A 207 12.61 2.26 10.83
C ILE A 207 12.03 3.28 11.80
N VAL A 208 11.54 2.85 12.97
CA VAL A 208 11.07 3.74 14.05
C VAL A 208 12.20 4.67 14.51
N GLN A 209 13.40 4.14 14.73
CA GLN A 209 14.56 4.94 15.13
C GLN A 209 14.97 5.95 14.05
N GLU A 210 15.00 5.54 12.79
CA GLU A 210 15.34 6.42 11.66
C GLU A 210 14.27 7.51 11.46
N ALA A 211 12.98 7.20 11.60
CA ALA A 211 11.92 8.21 11.56
C ALA A 211 12.16 9.31 12.62
N ASN A 212 12.47 8.93 13.86
CA ASN A 212 12.78 9.89 14.93
C ASN A 212 14.05 10.69 14.64
N LYS A 213 15.12 10.08 14.15
CA LYS A 213 16.35 10.78 13.78
C LYS A 213 16.13 11.82 12.66
N THR A 214 15.21 11.55 11.73
CA THR A 214 14.85 12.51 10.68
C THR A 214 13.95 13.63 11.16
N GLY A 215 13.51 13.60 12.43
CA GLY A 215 12.64 14.60 13.02
C GLY A 215 11.15 14.37 12.76
N LEU A 216 10.75 13.13 12.52
CA LEU A 216 9.36 12.70 12.45
C LEU A 216 8.98 12.00 13.76
N SER A 217 7.85 12.39 14.35
CA SER A 217 7.25 11.63 15.46
C SER A 217 6.65 10.34 14.96
N VAL A 218 6.84 9.27 15.72
CA VAL A 218 6.18 7.98 15.46
C VAL A 218 4.93 7.90 16.33
N VAL A 219 3.75 7.95 15.70
CA VAL A 219 2.47 8.11 16.40
C VAL A 219 1.73 6.78 16.53
N GLY A 220 1.92 5.86 15.59
CA GLY A 220 1.23 4.57 15.63
C GLY A 220 1.86 3.53 14.72
N LEU A 221 1.57 2.26 15.01
CA LEU A 221 2.05 1.10 14.28
C LEU A 221 0.95 0.03 14.24
N THR A 222 0.71 -0.56 13.07
CA THR A 222 -0.19 -1.72 12.91
C THR A 222 0.27 -2.61 11.76
N ASN A 223 -0.31 -3.80 11.62
CA ASN A 223 -0.04 -4.66 10.46
C ASN A 223 -0.85 -4.24 9.24
N SER A 224 -0.34 -4.53 8.06
CA SER A 224 -1.12 -4.49 6.82
C SER A 224 -2.24 -5.55 6.87
N PRO A 225 -3.46 -5.24 6.37
CA PRO A 225 -4.56 -6.21 6.34
C PRO A 225 -4.36 -7.30 5.29
N ILE A 226 -3.46 -7.07 4.35
CA ILE A 226 -3.11 -8.00 3.27
C ILE A 226 -1.60 -8.17 3.20
N LYS A 227 -1.17 -9.34 2.76
CA LYS A 227 0.24 -9.63 2.49
C LYS A 227 0.70 -8.93 1.20
N GLY A 228 2.00 -8.65 1.12
CA GLY A 228 2.64 -8.19 -0.11
C GLY A 228 2.47 -9.19 -1.27
N GLY A 229 2.83 -8.77 -2.49
CA GLY A 229 2.65 -9.57 -3.70
C GLY A 229 3.27 -10.96 -3.65
N ASP A 230 4.39 -11.10 -2.96
CA ASP A 230 5.12 -12.37 -2.78
C ASP A 230 4.74 -13.13 -1.50
N GLY A 231 3.76 -12.61 -0.73
CA GLY A 231 3.28 -13.22 0.51
C GLY A 231 3.99 -12.72 1.79
N ASN A 232 4.81 -11.68 1.71
CA ASN A 232 5.44 -11.05 2.87
C ASN A 232 4.43 -10.36 3.77
N THR A 233 4.62 -10.49 5.09
CA THR A 233 3.92 -9.65 6.08
C THR A 233 4.52 -8.25 6.07
N GLU A 234 3.66 -7.24 6.02
CA GLU A 234 4.02 -5.83 5.94
C GLU A 234 3.35 -5.05 7.08
N TYR A 235 3.88 -3.86 7.42
CA TYR A 235 3.38 -3.06 8.54
C TYR A 235 3.15 -1.62 8.13
N LEU A 236 2.19 -0.97 8.78
CA LEU A 236 1.81 0.42 8.55
C LEU A 236 2.32 1.26 9.72
N LEU A 237 3.18 2.21 9.43
CA LEU A 237 3.73 3.16 10.40
C LEU A 237 3.10 4.53 10.19
N TYR A 238 2.53 5.10 11.25
CA TYR A 238 1.91 6.42 11.24
C TYR A 238 2.85 7.45 11.85
N LEU A 239 3.13 8.48 11.09
CA LEU A 239 4.13 9.50 11.37
C LEU A 239 3.51 10.90 11.41
N LYS A 240 4.10 11.80 12.20
CA LYS A 240 3.72 13.20 12.27
C LYS A 240 4.94 14.09 12.13
N ASN A 241 4.80 15.16 11.35
CA ASN A 241 5.80 16.20 11.28
C ASN A 241 5.51 17.25 12.36
N GLU A 242 6.29 17.28 13.44
CA GLU A 242 6.16 18.28 14.50
C GLU A 242 7.50 18.82 14.97
N SER A 243 7.46 19.96 15.70
CA SER A 243 8.68 20.69 16.10
C SER A 243 9.54 19.92 17.09
N ASN A 244 8.90 19.12 17.96
CA ASN A 244 9.58 18.28 18.96
C ASN A 244 9.16 16.83 18.73
N PRO A 245 9.90 16.09 17.91
CA PRO A 245 9.54 14.73 17.54
C PRO A 245 9.61 13.79 18.75
N VAL A 246 8.58 12.95 18.88
CA VAL A 246 8.45 11.94 19.93
C VAL A 246 8.21 10.57 19.34
N ASN A 247 8.53 9.52 20.09
CA ASN A 247 8.19 8.16 19.74
C ASN A 247 7.19 7.61 20.76
N HIS A 248 5.98 7.27 20.29
CA HIS A 248 4.93 6.68 21.11
C HIS A 248 4.91 5.15 21.06
N ILE A 249 5.80 4.52 20.28
CA ILE A 249 5.84 3.06 20.10
C ILE A 249 6.97 2.49 20.95
N SER A 250 6.61 1.66 21.91
CA SER A 250 7.55 0.93 22.75
C SER A 250 8.10 -0.33 22.06
N LEU A 251 9.13 -0.94 22.62
CA LEU A 251 9.62 -2.24 22.16
C LEU A 251 8.60 -3.35 22.40
N ASP A 252 7.81 -3.25 23.46
CA ASP A 252 6.76 -4.21 23.78
C ASP A 252 5.62 -4.15 22.76
N ASP A 253 5.24 -2.94 22.29
CA ASP A 253 4.24 -2.79 21.20
C ASP A 253 4.71 -3.49 19.92
N ILE A 254 5.98 -3.34 19.56
CA ILE A 254 6.58 -4.02 18.40
C ILE A 254 6.56 -5.53 18.60
N GLU A 255 6.93 -6.01 19.79
CA GLU A 255 6.95 -7.44 20.12
C GLU A 255 5.55 -8.05 20.00
N ILE A 256 4.55 -7.44 20.64
CA ILE A 256 3.15 -7.88 20.61
C ILE A 256 2.63 -7.91 19.17
N LEU A 257 2.85 -6.84 18.40
CA LEU A 257 2.40 -6.77 17.01
C LEU A 257 3.03 -7.86 16.15
N VAL A 258 4.35 -8.04 16.24
CA VAL A 258 5.03 -9.06 15.43
C VAL A 258 4.57 -10.45 15.85
N LYS A 259 4.48 -10.72 17.15
CA LYS A 259 4.04 -12.02 17.67
C LYS A 259 2.67 -12.41 17.13
N SER A 260 1.69 -11.50 17.13
CA SER A 260 0.35 -11.74 16.60
C SER A 260 0.31 -12.09 15.10
N GLN A 261 1.40 -11.86 14.35
CA GLN A 261 1.46 -12.18 12.91
C GLN A 261 2.08 -13.59 12.65
N PHE A 262 2.61 -14.25 13.67
CA PHE A 262 3.32 -15.52 13.55
C PHE A 262 2.83 -16.60 14.55
N GLU A 263 1.88 -16.26 15.40
CA GLU A 263 1.15 -17.25 16.22
C GLU A 263 -0.09 -17.69 15.42
N ASP A 264 -0.11 -18.98 15.06
CA ASP A 264 -1.28 -19.69 14.53
C ASP A 264 -2.18 -20.17 15.68
#